data_cf286bd216a65777cc5a377e43e129af
#
_entry.id   cf286bd216a65777cc5a377e43e129af
#
_cell.length_a   1.000
_cell.length_b   1.000
_cell.length_c   1.000
_cell.angle_alpha   90.00
_cell.angle_beta   90.00
_cell.angle_gamma   90.00
#
_symmetry.space_group_name_H-M   'P 1'
#
loop_
_entity.id
_entity.type
_entity.pdbx_description
1 polymer ?
#
loop_
_entity_poly.entity_id
_entity_poly.type
_entity_poly.pdbx_seq_one_letter_code
_entity_poly.pdbx_strand_id
1 'polypeptide(L)'
;MKTTTTDEIGELLKRAKNIAVVGLSDSPLRPSYGVSAYMQSHGYHIIPVNPEIKGALGEKAVPTLADVQGKIDIVDVFRRSEFVPEIVDEAIRLKVPAIWLQEGVIHEKAAEKARKAGIFVVMDLCILKEHRRRA
;
A
#
# COMPACT_ATOMS: atom_id res chain seq x y z
N MET A 1 6.71 24.21 26.64
CA MET A 1 6.64 24.29 25.18
C MET A 1 5.90 23.09 24.61
N LYS A 2 5.13 23.35 23.66
CA LYS A 2 4.28 22.34 23.12
C LYS A 2 4.91 21.68 21.90
N THR A 3 4.94 20.37 21.90
CA THR A 3 5.42 19.64 20.75
C THR A 3 4.29 19.48 19.74
N THR A 4 4.53 19.94 18.55
CA THR A 4 3.55 19.78 17.49
C THR A 4 3.60 18.35 16.97
N THR A 5 2.48 17.67 17.04
CA THR A 5 2.37 16.32 16.52
C THR A 5 2.19 16.40 15.02
N THR A 6 3.09 15.77 14.29
CA THR A 6 2.99 15.70 12.85
C THR A 6 2.17 14.50 12.45
N ASP A 7 1.13 14.71 11.66
CA ASP A 7 0.33 13.61 11.14
C ASP A 7 0.93 13.13 9.82
N GLU A 8 1.97 12.34 9.93
CA GLU A 8 2.69 11.85 8.75
C GLU A 8 1.81 10.98 7.85
N ILE A 9 0.90 10.21 8.46
CA ILE A 9 -0.03 9.39 7.68
C ILE A 9 -0.96 10.28 6.88
N GLY A 10 -1.52 11.32 7.53
CA GLY A 10 -2.40 12.24 6.84
C GLY A 10 -1.72 12.97 5.70
N GLU A 11 -0.46 13.36 5.92
CA GLU A 11 0.30 14.03 4.86
C GLU A 11 0.58 13.10 3.70
N LEU A 12 0.91 11.83 3.99
CA LEU A 12 1.10 10.84 2.94
C LEU A 12 -0.17 10.67 2.11
N LEU A 13 -1.31 10.51 2.79
CA LEU A 13 -2.58 10.30 2.11
C LEU A 13 -3.00 11.51 1.27
N LYS A 14 -2.61 12.71 1.70
CA LYS A 14 -2.91 13.93 0.95
C LYS A 14 -2.13 14.05 -0.34
N ARG A 15 -0.84 13.68 -0.31
CA ARG A 15 0.02 13.88 -1.48
C ARG A 15 0.06 12.69 -2.41
N ALA A 16 -0.29 11.50 -1.93
CA ALA A 16 -0.23 10.29 -2.75
C ALA A 16 -1.34 10.27 -3.78
N LYS A 17 -1.04 9.72 -4.95
CA LYS A 17 -2.02 9.56 -6.03
C LYS A 17 -2.08 8.12 -6.51
N ASN A 18 -0.95 7.44 -6.60
CA ASN A 18 -0.87 6.09 -7.17
C ASN A 18 -0.58 5.07 -6.09
N ILE A 19 -1.49 4.13 -5.90
CA ILE A 19 -1.35 3.08 -4.90
C ILE A 19 -1.25 1.74 -5.61
N ALA A 20 -0.10 1.09 -5.47
CA ALA A 20 0.09 -0.27 -5.97
C ALA A 20 -0.36 -1.24 -4.88
N VAL A 21 -1.39 -2.01 -5.14
CA VAL A 21 -1.99 -2.89 -4.15
C VAL A 21 -1.54 -4.31 -4.40
N VAL A 22 -0.62 -4.79 -3.58
CA VAL A 22 -0.06 -6.13 -3.69
C VAL A 22 -1.03 -7.12 -3.03
N GLY A 23 -1.52 -8.06 -3.82
CA GLY A 23 -2.49 -9.04 -3.33
C GLY A 23 -3.94 -8.60 -3.49
N LEU A 24 -4.20 -7.57 -4.29
CA LEU A 24 -5.57 -7.15 -4.57
C LEU A 24 -6.33 -8.29 -5.22
N SER A 25 -7.51 -8.60 -4.66
CA SER A 25 -8.40 -9.62 -5.20
C SER A 25 -9.36 -9.00 -6.22
N ASP A 26 -9.75 -9.80 -7.20
CA ASP A 26 -10.81 -9.36 -8.13
C ASP A 26 -12.20 -9.72 -7.63
N SER A 27 -12.31 -10.31 -6.44
CA SER A 27 -13.59 -10.66 -5.84
C SER A 27 -14.10 -9.54 -4.93
N PRO A 28 -15.30 -8.99 -5.18
CA PRO A 28 -15.87 -7.94 -4.33
C PRO A 28 -16.07 -8.36 -2.88
N LEU A 29 -16.03 -9.65 -2.59
CA LEU A 29 -16.23 -10.16 -1.23
C LEU A 29 -14.96 -10.12 -0.38
N ARG A 30 -13.81 -9.85 -1.00
CA ARG A 30 -12.54 -9.83 -0.27
C ARG A 30 -12.24 -8.43 0.26
N PRO A 31 -11.63 -8.34 1.46
CA PRO A 31 -11.33 -7.04 2.06
C PRO A 31 -10.46 -6.15 1.18
N SER A 32 -9.48 -6.73 0.45
CA SER A 32 -8.61 -5.94 -0.40
C SER A 32 -9.38 -5.21 -1.50
N TYR A 33 -10.44 -5.84 -2.01
CA TYR A 33 -11.28 -5.23 -3.03
C TYR A 33 -12.04 -4.03 -2.46
N GLY A 34 -12.74 -4.22 -1.34
CA GLY A 34 -13.54 -3.16 -0.73
C GLY A 34 -12.72 -1.96 -0.31
N VAL A 35 -11.56 -2.21 0.30
CA VAL A 35 -10.67 -1.15 0.72
C VAL A 35 -10.15 -0.37 -0.50
N SER A 36 -9.72 -1.09 -1.54
CA SER A 36 -9.20 -0.44 -2.75
C SER A 36 -10.28 0.32 -3.49
N ALA A 37 -11.51 -0.21 -3.54
CA ALA A 37 -12.63 0.48 -4.16
C ALA A 37 -12.93 1.80 -3.45
N TYR A 38 -12.88 1.80 -2.12
CA TYR A 38 -13.05 3.03 -1.35
C TYR A 38 -11.98 4.06 -1.72
N MET A 39 -10.72 3.64 -1.73
CA MET A 39 -9.62 4.56 -2.07
C MET A 39 -9.79 5.09 -3.48
N GLN A 40 -10.17 4.22 -4.43
CA GLN A 40 -10.40 4.64 -5.81
C GLN A 40 -11.50 5.69 -5.89
N SER A 41 -12.58 5.51 -5.12
CA SER A 41 -13.70 6.45 -5.13
C SER A 41 -13.31 7.80 -4.55
N HIS A 42 -12.21 7.87 -3.83
CA HIS A 42 -11.69 9.11 -3.25
C HIS A 42 -10.52 9.69 -4.07
N GLY A 43 -10.39 9.28 -5.32
CA GLY A 43 -9.47 9.92 -6.25
C GLY A 43 -8.11 9.27 -6.39
N TYR A 44 -7.87 8.14 -5.72
CA TYR A 44 -6.60 7.45 -5.87
C TYR A 44 -6.62 6.54 -7.09
N HIS A 45 -5.50 6.49 -7.79
CA HIS A 45 -5.31 5.54 -8.89
C HIS A 45 -4.84 4.21 -8.30
N ILE A 46 -5.64 3.18 -8.47
CA ILE A 46 -5.35 1.84 -7.93
C ILE A 46 -4.67 1.00 -9.00
N ILE A 47 -3.53 0.44 -8.65
CA ILE A 47 -2.77 -0.43 -9.55
C ILE A 47 -2.76 -1.83 -8.94
N PRO A 48 -3.54 -2.77 -9.50
CA PRO A 48 -3.55 -4.14 -8.95
C PRO A 48 -2.23 -4.84 -9.24
N VAL A 49 -1.61 -5.41 -8.20
CA VAL A 49 -0.37 -6.17 -8.34
C VAL A 49 -0.64 -7.57 -7.80
N ASN A 50 -0.90 -8.51 -8.70
CA ASN A 50 -1.25 -9.87 -8.33
C ASN A 50 -1.14 -10.77 -9.56
N PRO A 51 -0.28 -11.80 -9.54
CA PRO A 51 -0.15 -12.69 -10.70
C PRO A 51 -1.35 -13.59 -10.93
N GLU A 52 -2.26 -13.68 -9.96
CA GLU A 52 -3.41 -14.58 -10.04
C GLU A 52 -4.65 -13.98 -10.66
N ILE A 53 -4.65 -12.67 -10.96
CA ILE A 53 -5.82 -12.01 -11.52
C ILE A 53 -5.45 -11.25 -12.79
N LYS A 54 -6.45 -10.99 -13.64
CA LYS A 54 -6.24 -10.21 -14.86
C LYS A 54 -6.43 -8.74 -14.62
N GLY A 55 -7.30 -8.39 -13.68
CA GLY A 55 -7.59 -7.02 -13.36
C GLY A 55 -8.61 -6.92 -12.25
N ALA A 56 -8.79 -5.70 -11.73
CA ALA A 56 -9.78 -5.42 -10.70
C ALA A 56 -10.08 -3.93 -10.76
N LEU A 57 -11.31 -3.56 -10.41
CA LEU A 57 -11.72 -2.15 -10.32
C LEU A 57 -11.50 -1.39 -11.62
N GLY A 58 -11.63 -2.07 -12.75
CA GLY A 58 -11.45 -1.45 -14.05
C GLY A 58 -10.00 -1.24 -14.47
N GLU A 59 -9.05 -1.74 -13.66
CA GLU A 59 -7.62 -1.59 -13.93
C GLU A 59 -7.01 -2.94 -14.26
N LYS A 60 -6.09 -2.94 -15.21
CA LYS A 60 -5.35 -4.14 -15.56
C LYS A 60 -4.34 -4.46 -14.47
N ALA A 61 -4.26 -5.75 -14.09
CA ALA A 61 -3.29 -6.17 -13.09
C ALA A 61 -1.94 -6.46 -13.72
N VAL A 62 -0.89 -6.27 -12.90
CA VAL A 62 0.46 -6.69 -13.27
C VAL A 62 0.93 -7.73 -12.24
N PRO A 63 1.83 -8.65 -12.64
CA PRO A 63 2.21 -9.73 -11.74
C PRO A 63 3.12 -9.30 -10.59
N THR A 64 3.98 -8.31 -10.78
CA THR A 64 4.92 -7.86 -9.75
C THR A 64 5.01 -6.34 -9.71
N LEU A 65 5.56 -5.81 -8.62
CA LEU A 65 5.77 -4.37 -8.50
C LEU A 65 6.67 -3.82 -9.61
N ALA A 66 7.66 -4.60 -10.03
CA ALA A 66 8.57 -4.16 -11.09
C ALA A 66 7.86 -3.96 -12.43
N ASP A 67 6.70 -4.57 -12.61
CA ASP A 67 5.93 -4.46 -13.85
C ASP A 67 5.03 -3.22 -13.89
N VAL A 68 4.94 -2.49 -12.80
CA VAL A 68 4.10 -1.29 -12.74
C VAL A 68 4.68 -0.23 -13.66
N GLN A 69 3.80 0.32 -14.51
CA GLN A 69 4.17 1.42 -15.39
C GLN A 69 3.91 2.73 -14.65
N GLY A 70 4.93 3.57 -14.57
CA GLY A 70 4.78 4.87 -13.94
C GLY A 70 5.09 4.87 -12.46
N LYS A 71 4.69 5.94 -11.80
CA LYS A 71 5.08 6.22 -10.43
C LYS A 71 4.22 5.47 -9.42
N ILE A 72 4.84 4.98 -8.36
CA ILE A 72 4.17 4.39 -7.21
C ILE A 72 4.38 5.32 -6.02
N ASP A 73 3.29 5.75 -5.39
CA ASP A 73 3.38 6.59 -4.18
C ASP A 73 3.27 5.77 -2.91
N ILE A 74 2.45 4.72 -2.94
CA ILE A 74 2.27 3.82 -1.80
C ILE A 74 2.20 2.39 -2.33
N VAL A 75 2.92 1.49 -1.67
CA VAL A 75 2.73 0.04 -1.87
C VAL A 75 1.84 -0.44 -0.73
N ASP A 76 0.61 -0.82 -1.03
CA ASP A 76 -0.38 -1.26 -0.04
C ASP A 76 -0.44 -2.78 -0.07
N VAL A 77 -0.16 -3.42 1.06
CA VAL A 77 0.09 -4.86 1.11
C VAL A 77 -1.06 -5.63 1.76
N PHE A 78 -1.69 -6.48 0.96
CA PHE A 78 -2.72 -7.43 1.38
C PHE A 78 -2.20 -8.85 1.20
N ARG A 79 -1.06 -9.15 1.82
CA ARG A 79 -0.46 -10.48 1.78
C ARG A 79 -0.16 -10.92 3.21
N ARG A 80 -0.02 -12.23 3.43
CA ARG A 80 0.36 -12.73 4.74
C ARG A 80 1.74 -12.19 5.13
N SER A 81 1.95 -12.03 6.42
CA SER A 81 3.16 -11.39 6.95
C SER A 81 4.45 -12.06 6.46
N GLU A 82 4.42 -13.37 6.22
CA GLU A 82 5.60 -14.10 5.77
C GLU A 82 6.11 -13.65 4.40
N PHE A 83 5.25 -13.00 3.61
CA PHE A 83 5.64 -12.51 2.28
C PHE A 83 6.17 -11.08 2.29
N VAL A 84 6.11 -10.41 3.44
CA VAL A 84 6.53 -9.00 3.53
C VAL A 84 8.00 -8.80 3.20
N PRO A 85 8.93 -9.67 3.66
CA PRO A 85 10.36 -9.44 3.35
C PRO A 85 10.66 -9.32 1.86
N GLU A 86 10.09 -10.19 1.03
CA GLU A 86 10.36 -10.12 -0.40
C GLU A 86 9.71 -8.89 -1.05
N ILE A 87 8.54 -8.47 -0.54
CA ILE A 87 7.89 -7.26 -1.03
C ILE A 87 8.72 -6.04 -0.67
N VAL A 88 9.25 -6.00 0.55
CA VAL A 88 10.12 -4.91 0.99
C VAL A 88 11.38 -4.84 0.13
N ASP A 89 11.99 -5.99 -0.16
CA ASP A 89 13.19 -6.01 -0.98
C ASP A 89 12.93 -5.43 -2.37
N GLU A 90 11.79 -5.79 -2.95
CA GLU A 90 11.43 -5.26 -4.26
C GLU A 90 11.14 -3.76 -4.18
N ALA A 91 10.43 -3.33 -3.15
CA ALA A 91 10.12 -1.91 -2.95
C ALA A 91 11.39 -1.08 -2.79
N ILE A 92 12.39 -1.61 -2.07
CA ILE A 92 13.67 -0.92 -1.91
C ILE A 92 14.37 -0.77 -3.27
N ARG A 93 14.38 -1.84 -4.07
CA ARG A 93 15.00 -1.77 -5.39
C ARG A 93 14.34 -0.72 -6.27
N LEU A 94 13.04 -0.59 -6.16
CA LEU A 94 12.26 0.37 -6.97
C LEU A 94 12.22 1.75 -6.35
N LYS A 95 12.77 1.91 -5.15
CA LYS A 95 12.84 3.20 -4.44
C LYS A 95 11.47 3.83 -4.23
N VAL A 96 10.48 3.02 -3.88
CA VAL A 96 9.15 3.56 -3.58
C VAL A 96 9.21 4.39 -2.30
N PRO A 97 8.39 5.44 -2.19
CA PRO A 97 8.47 6.32 -1.01
C PRO A 97 7.78 5.77 0.23
N ALA A 98 6.79 4.89 0.08
CA ALA A 98 6.02 4.42 1.23
C ALA A 98 5.51 3.00 1.02
N ILE A 99 5.46 2.24 2.13
CA ILE A 99 4.88 0.90 2.19
C ILE A 99 3.82 0.92 3.28
N TRP A 100 2.66 0.38 2.97
CA TRP A 100 1.54 0.29 3.90
C TRP A 100 1.19 -1.17 4.13
N LEU A 101 1.40 -1.65 5.35
CA LEU A 101 1.05 -3.02 5.74
C LEU A 101 -0.30 -2.97 6.43
N GLN A 102 -1.28 -3.62 5.84
CA GLN A 102 -2.67 -3.59 6.30
C GLN A 102 -2.83 -4.27 7.66
N GLU A 103 -4.03 -4.14 8.26
CA GLU A 103 -4.34 -4.78 9.55
C GLU A 103 -3.99 -6.26 9.50
N GLY A 104 -3.26 -6.71 10.50
CA GLY A 104 -2.85 -8.09 10.62
C GLY A 104 -1.59 -8.44 9.83
N VAL A 105 -1.06 -7.51 9.04
CA VAL A 105 0.17 -7.73 8.30
C VAL A 105 1.30 -7.10 9.08
N ILE A 106 2.10 -7.92 9.75
CA ILE A 106 3.11 -7.46 10.68
C ILE A 106 4.42 -8.19 10.41
N HIS A 107 5.49 -7.42 10.21
CA HIS A 107 6.84 -7.99 10.08
C HIS A 107 7.84 -6.92 10.50
N GLU A 108 8.22 -6.94 11.77
CA GLU A 108 9.04 -5.88 12.35
C GLU A 108 10.39 -5.76 11.66
N LYS A 109 11.02 -6.88 11.40
CA LYS A 109 12.35 -6.89 10.80
C LYS A 109 12.35 -6.31 9.40
N ALA A 110 11.37 -6.69 8.58
CA ALA A 110 11.26 -6.17 7.23
C ALA A 110 10.89 -4.68 7.25
N ALA A 111 10.01 -4.27 8.18
CA ALA A 111 9.66 -2.86 8.33
C ALA A 111 10.88 -2.02 8.68
N GLU A 112 11.72 -2.53 9.59
CA GLU A 112 12.95 -1.85 9.96
C GLU A 112 13.88 -1.70 8.77
N LYS A 113 14.02 -2.77 7.98
CA LYS A 113 14.86 -2.72 6.78
C LYS A 113 14.38 -1.66 5.80
N ALA A 114 13.06 -1.58 5.61
CA ALA A 114 12.49 -0.58 4.73
C ALA A 114 12.76 0.83 5.25
N ARG A 115 12.58 1.05 6.56
CA ARG A 115 12.82 2.36 7.17
C ARG A 115 14.29 2.78 7.02
N LYS A 116 15.21 1.85 7.20
CA LYS A 116 16.64 2.13 7.04
C LYS A 116 16.99 2.51 5.60
N ALA A 117 16.19 2.03 4.64
CA ALA A 117 16.37 2.37 3.25
C ALA A 117 15.67 3.68 2.88
N GLY A 118 15.08 4.38 3.84
CA GLY A 118 14.43 5.67 3.62
C GLY A 118 12.96 5.60 3.26
N ILE A 119 12.34 4.43 3.41
CA ILE A 119 10.92 4.25 3.08
C ILE A 119 10.07 4.53 4.31
N PHE A 120 9.00 5.30 4.13
CA PHE A 120 8.01 5.51 5.19
C PHE A 120 7.15 4.25 5.30
N VAL A 121 7.06 3.68 6.50
CA VAL A 121 6.32 2.42 6.71
C VAL A 121 5.18 2.64 7.68
N VAL A 122 3.98 2.25 7.26
CA VAL A 122 2.81 2.11 8.14
C VAL A 122 2.56 0.62 8.29
N MET A 123 2.32 0.16 9.50
CA MET A 123 2.18 -1.28 9.76
C MET A 123 0.98 -1.56 10.64
N ASP A 124 0.20 -2.59 10.26
CA ASP A 124 -0.94 -3.07 11.05
C ASP A 124 -2.04 -2.03 11.18
N LEU A 125 -2.30 -1.30 10.09
CA LEU A 125 -3.39 -0.33 10.03
C LEU A 125 -4.11 -0.47 8.70
N CYS A 126 -5.42 -0.18 8.69
CA CYS A 126 -6.21 -0.21 7.46
C CYS A 126 -6.20 1.15 6.81
N ILE A 127 -5.75 1.22 5.56
CA ILE A 127 -5.65 2.49 4.84
C ILE A 127 -7.02 3.17 4.68
N LEU A 128 -8.08 2.39 4.47
CA LEU A 128 -9.43 2.95 4.40
C LEU A 128 -9.81 3.64 5.70
N LYS A 129 -9.57 2.96 6.82
CA LYS A 129 -9.95 3.50 8.13
C LYS A 129 -9.16 4.76 8.44
N GLU A 130 -7.88 4.76 8.10
CA GLU A 130 -7.04 5.93 8.34
C GLU A 130 -7.45 7.11 7.47
N HIS A 131 -7.83 6.85 6.22
CA HIS A 131 -8.32 7.91 5.34
C HIS A 131 -9.66 8.44 5.84
N ARG A 132 -10.59 7.54 6.15
CA ARG A 132 -11.95 7.92 6.58
C ARG A 132 -11.92 8.76 7.86
N ARG A 133 -11.02 8.45 8.75
CA ARG A 133 -10.87 9.19 10.01
C ARG A 133 -10.51 10.64 9.78
N ARG A 134 -9.87 10.95 8.65
CA ARG A 134 -9.38 12.30 8.31
C ARG A 134 -10.22 13.00 7.26
N ALA A 135 -11.20 12.29 6.71
CA ALA A 135 -12.04 12.85 5.64
C ALA A 135 -13.08 13.83 6.18
#